data_ea2e9983252b7ccfbd06a0caa8d84efc
#
_entry.id   ea2e9983252b7ccfbd06a0caa8d84efc
#
_cell.length_a   1.000
_cell.length_b   1.000
_cell.length_c   1.000
_cell.angle_alpha   90.00
_cell.angle_beta   90.00
_cell.angle_gamma   90.00
#
_symmetry.space_group_name_H-M   'P 1'
#
loop_
_entity.id
_entity.type
_entity.pdbx_description
1 polymer ?
#
loop_
_entity_poly.entity_id
_entity_poly.type
_entity_poly.pdbx_seq_one_letter_code
_entity_poly.pdbx_strand_id
1 'polypeptide(L)'
;MALMAAPAVDPRAESVTRKLDIIQGGKAKPGAVFVITSVELNAWARVKAPQVVPEGFRQPRIDLGNNTANGYALIDFLKVRHGAGVETNWLLAKLIQGEKPVKVNARFQSAKGRATVYLQRVEIGGLVVSGTTLDFLIRTFFLPLYPNAKINEPFELADRIDHIDVTPAGVRIYIKK
;
A
#
# COMPACT_ATOMS: atom_id res chain seq x y z
N MET A 1 -32.88 -23.14 -8.90
CA MET A 1 -31.90 -22.85 -7.85
C MET A 1 -30.57 -22.59 -8.54
N ALA A 2 -30.22 -21.33 -8.75
CA ALA A 2 -28.94 -20.98 -9.35
C ALA A 2 -27.87 -21.05 -8.26
N LEU A 3 -26.93 -21.99 -8.37
CA LEU A 3 -25.72 -22.00 -7.56
C LEU A 3 -24.93 -20.74 -7.93
N MET A 4 -24.93 -19.75 -7.04
CA MET A 4 -23.97 -18.66 -7.12
C MET A 4 -22.59 -19.27 -6.88
N ALA A 5 -21.82 -19.42 -7.95
CA ALA A 5 -20.41 -19.78 -7.85
C ALA A 5 -19.72 -18.68 -7.00
N ALA A 6 -19.07 -19.08 -5.91
CA ALA A 6 -18.23 -18.16 -5.15
C ALA A 6 -17.22 -17.52 -6.12
N PRO A 7 -16.92 -16.21 -5.99
CA PRO A 7 -15.96 -15.56 -6.87
C PRO A 7 -14.64 -16.33 -6.79
N ALA A 8 -14.14 -16.76 -7.94
CA ALA A 8 -12.88 -17.49 -8.03
C ALA A 8 -11.77 -16.60 -7.45
N VAL A 9 -11.13 -17.05 -6.37
CA VAL A 9 -10.02 -16.34 -5.74
C VAL A 9 -8.86 -16.34 -6.74
N ASP A 10 -8.27 -15.18 -7.00
CA ASP A 10 -7.11 -15.08 -7.91
C ASP A 10 -5.92 -15.86 -7.31
N PRO A 11 -5.43 -16.94 -7.95
CA PRO A 11 -4.36 -17.77 -7.38
C PRO A 11 -3.05 -17.00 -7.15
N ARG A 12 -2.84 -15.89 -7.87
CA ARG A 12 -1.69 -15.00 -7.68
C ARG A 12 -1.82 -14.22 -6.36
N ALA A 13 -3.01 -13.75 -6.02
CA ALA A 13 -3.28 -13.11 -4.74
C ALA A 13 -3.14 -14.10 -3.57
N GLU A 14 -3.62 -15.33 -3.74
CA GLU A 14 -3.42 -16.40 -2.75
C GLU A 14 -1.95 -16.75 -2.54
N SER A 15 -1.16 -16.78 -3.62
CA SER A 15 0.28 -17.00 -3.54
C SER A 15 0.95 -15.99 -2.61
N VAL A 16 0.64 -14.69 -2.76
CA VAL A 16 1.16 -13.63 -1.89
C VAL A 16 0.70 -13.82 -0.45
N THR A 17 -0.59 -14.04 -0.23
CA THR A 17 -1.14 -14.25 1.12
C THR A 17 -0.43 -15.39 1.82
N ARG A 18 -0.24 -16.54 1.16
CA ARG A 18 0.45 -17.71 1.70
C ARG A 18 1.91 -17.42 2.05
N LYS A 19 2.64 -16.68 1.19
CA LYS A 19 4.02 -16.26 1.46
C LYS A 19 4.09 -15.37 2.70
N LEU A 20 3.18 -14.40 2.82
CA LEU A 20 3.12 -13.50 3.97
C LEU A 20 2.74 -14.25 5.26
N ASP A 21 1.79 -15.18 5.21
CA ASP A 21 1.39 -16.00 6.35
C ASP A 21 2.56 -16.87 6.88
N ILE A 22 3.39 -17.41 5.98
CA ILE A 22 4.59 -18.17 6.36
C ILE A 22 5.59 -17.26 7.09
N ILE A 23 5.81 -16.04 6.57
CA ILE A 23 6.74 -15.07 7.17
C ILE A 23 6.22 -14.60 8.53
N GLN A 24 4.98 -14.13 8.59
CA GLN A 24 4.35 -13.60 9.81
C GLN A 24 4.15 -14.67 10.87
N GLY A 25 3.82 -15.89 10.46
CA GLY A 25 3.68 -17.04 11.37
C GLY A 25 5.00 -17.63 11.87
N GLY A 26 6.14 -17.03 11.54
CA GLY A 26 7.46 -17.49 11.97
C GLY A 26 7.90 -18.83 11.39
N LYS A 27 7.22 -19.33 10.34
CA LYS A 27 7.48 -20.62 9.70
C LYS A 27 8.53 -20.56 8.58
N ALA A 28 9.02 -19.36 8.25
CA ALA A 28 10.05 -19.18 7.25
C ALA A 28 11.38 -19.78 7.72
N LYS A 29 12.03 -20.54 6.86
CA LYS A 29 13.36 -21.11 7.15
C LYS A 29 14.42 -20.01 7.23
N PRO A 30 15.40 -20.10 8.14
CA PRO A 30 16.53 -19.17 8.18
C PRO A 30 17.22 -19.08 6.81
N GLY A 31 17.52 -17.85 6.36
CA GLY A 31 18.15 -17.60 5.07
C GLY A 31 17.26 -17.79 3.84
N ALA A 32 15.97 -18.09 4.01
CA ALA A 32 15.03 -18.19 2.90
C ALA A 32 14.81 -16.83 2.20
N VAL A 33 14.49 -16.89 0.91
CA VAL A 33 14.11 -15.70 0.11
C VAL A 33 12.72 -15.93 -0.46
N PHE A 34 11.81 -15.02 -0.19
CA PHE A 34 10.47 -15.01 -0.77
C PHE A 34 10.41 -13.99 -1.90
N VAL A 35 9.94 -14.42 -3.06
CA VAL A 35 9.76 -13.54 -4.22
C VAL A 35 8.27 -13.31 -4.45
N ILE A 36 7.88 -12.05 -4.51
CA ILE A 36 6.54 -11.61 -4.91
C ILE A 36 6.71 -10.85 -6.21
N THR A 37 6.24 -11.41 -7.32
CA THR A 37 6.34 -10.76 -8.62
C THR A 37 5.44 -9.51 -8.68
N SER A 38 5.73 -8.57 -9.57
CA SER A 38 4.89 -7.39 -9.79
C SER A 38 3.45 -7.75 -10.15
N VAL A 39 3.25 -8.85 -10.88
CA VAL A 39 1.92 -9.37 -11.24
C VAL A 39 1.17 -9.92 -10.02
N GLU A 40 1.84 -10.72 -9.19
CA GLU A 40 1.28 -11.22 -7.93
C GLU A 40 0.93 -10.09 -6.98
N LEU A 41 1.83 -9.10 -6.82
CA LEU A 41 1.61 -7.94 -5.96
C LEU A 41 0.37 -7.15 -6.38
N ASN A 42 0.21 -6.89 -7.69
CA ASN A 42 -0.95 -6.19 -8.21
C ASN A 42 -2.25 -7.00 -8.08
N ALA A 43 -2.20 -8.32 -8.27
CA ALA A 43 -3.35 -9.19 -8.04
C ALA A 43 -3.76 -9.16 -6.56
N TRP A 44 -2.79 -9.25 -5.64
CA TRP A 44 -3.03 -9.18 -4.21
C TRP A 44 -3.58 -7.82 -3.78
N ALA A 45 -3.04 -6.71 -4.29
CA ALA A 45 -3.52 -5.37 -3.99
C ALA A 45 -5.00 -5.20 -4.38
N ARG A 46 -5.42 -5.70 -5.54
CA ARG A 46 -6.82 -5.66 -5.99
C ARG A 46 -7.77 -6.43 -5.08
N VAL A 47 -7.32 -7.54 -4.50
CA VAL A 47 -8.13 -8.35 -3.58
C VAL A 47 -8.16 -7.74 -2.18
N LYS A 48 -7.02 -7.23 -1.69
CA LYS A 48 -6.88 -6.73 -0.32
C LYS A 48 -7.38 -5.31 -0.12
N ALA A 49 -7.22 -4.43 -1.11
CA ALA A 49 -7.64 -3.04 -0.98
C ALA A 49 -9.12 -2.88 -0.60
N PRO A 50 -10.09 -3.58 -1.24
CA PRO A 50 -11.49 -3.49 -0.85
C PRO A 50 -11.80 -4.05 0.55
N GLN A 51 -10.92 -4.91 1.10
CA GLN A 51 -11.09 -5.46 2.46
C GLN A 51 -10.67 -4.45 3.54
N VAL A 52 -9.71 -3.58 3.24
CA VAL A 52 -9.21 -2.55 4.15
C VAL A 52 -10.00 -1.25 4.02
N VAL A 53 -10.31 -0.87 2.77
CA VAL A 53 -11.06 0.34 2.42
C VAL A 53 -12.20 -0.06 1.48
N PRO A 54 -13.30 -0.65 1.99
CA PRO A 54 -14.36 -1.23 1.14
C PRO A 54 -15.07 -0.18 0.28
N GLU A 55 -15.16 1.06 0.74
CA GLU A 55 -15.78 2.15 0.01
C GLU A 55 -14.77 3.27 -0.27
N GLY A 56 -14.83 3.83 -1.48
CA GLY A 56 -14.03 4.99 -1.84
C GLY A 56 -12.61 4.70 -2.30
N PHE A 57 -12.20 3.42 -2.44
CA PHE A 57 -10.90 3.06 -2.98
C PHE A 57 -11.06 2.03 -4.11
N ARG A 58 -10.64 2.39 -5.31
CA ARG A 58 -10.81 1.55 -6.50
C ARG A 58 -9.58 1.52 -7.39
N GLN A 59 -9.48 0.47 -8.21
CA GLN A 59 -8.47 0.27 -9.25
C GLN A 59 -7.02 0.46 -8.77
N PRO A 60 -6.59 -0.19 -7.67
CA PRO A 60 -5.21 -0.11 -7.23
C PRO A 60 -4.26 -0.70 -8.27
N ARG A 61 -3.17 0.01 -8.52
CA ARG A 61 -2.06 -0.44 -9.35
C ARG A 61 -0.74 -0.01 -8.72
N ILE A 62 0.24 -0.89 -8.77
CA ILE A 62 1.59 -0.64 -8.27
C ILE A 62 2.57 -0.95 -9.39
N ASP A 63 3.33 0.05 -9.81
CA ASP A 63 4.44 -0.11 -10.74
C ASP A 63 5.75 0.00 -9.96
N LEU A 64 6.56 -1.05 -10.02
CA LEU A 64 7.82 -1.15 -9.30
C LEU A 64 9.01 -0.71 -10.17
N GLY A 65 9.98 -0.06 -9.54
CA GLY A 65 11.27 0.29 -10.11
C GLY A 65 12.41 -0.17 -9.20
N ASN A 66 13.62 0.29 -9.44
CA ASN A 66 14.78 0.00 -8.59
C ASN A 66 14.68 0.78 -7.28
N ASN A 67 14.35 0.10 -6.19
CA ASN A 67 14.06 0.68 -4.88
C ASN A 67 13.00 1.78 -4.90
N THR A 68 12.09 1.74 -5.87
CA THR A 68 10.98 2.70 -6.00
C THR A 68 9.66 1.98 -6.29
N ALA A 69 8.57 2.62 -5.91
CA ALA A 69 7.24 2.17 -6.23
C ALA A 69 6.35 3.37 -6.60
N ASN A 70 5.54 3.21 -7.64
CA ASN A 70 4.49 4.13 -8.00
C ASN A 70 3.15 3.46 -7.72
N GLY A 71 2.38 4.03 -6.81
CA GLY A 71 1.02 3.61 -6.51
C GLY A 71 0.01 4.47 -7.27
N TYR A 72 -1.04 3.85 -7.76
CA TYR A 72 -2.16 4.50 -8.43
C TYR A 72 -3.46 3.95 -7.87
N ALA A 73 -4.43 4.82 -7.63
CA ALA A 73 -5.78 4.43 -7.27
C ALA A 73 -6.77 5.55 -7.59
N LEU A 74 -8.05 5.20 -7.64
CA LEU A 74 -9.14 6.15 -7.60
C LEU A 74 -9.65 6.21 -6.16
N ILE A 75 -9.63 7.39 -5.55
CA ILE A 75 -9.99 7.59 -4.15
C ILE A 75 -11.10 8.62 -4.00
N ASP A 76 -12.19 8.23 -3.35
CA ASP A 76 -13.20 9.12 -2.82
C ASP A 76 -12.92 9.33 -1.32
N PHE A 77 -12.26 10.42 -1.01
CA PHE A 77 -11.78 10.69 0.35
C PHE A 77 -12.91 10.81 1.37
N LEU A 78 -14.09 11.28 0.96
CA LEU A 78 -15.23 11.42 1.85
C LEU A 78 -15.81 10.05 2.22
N LYS A 79 -15.84 9.11 1.27
CA LYS A 79 -16.27 7.73 1.54
C LYS A 79 -15.26 6.97 2.39
N VAL A 80 -13.96 7.14 2.12
CA VAL A 80 -12.89 6.53 2.93
C VAL A 80 -13.01 6.88 4.42
N ARG A 81 -13.46 8.09 4.72
CA ARG A 81 -13.65 8.57 6.11
C ARG A 81 -15.06 8.36 6.66
N HIS A 82 -15.94 7.65 6.00
CA HIS A 82 -17.34 7.45 6.44
C HIS A 82 -18.10 8.75 6.73
N GLY A 83 -17.91 9.79 5.89
CA GLY A 83 -18.70 11.01 5.93
C GLY A 83 -18.48 11.93 7.14
N ALA A 84 -17.47 11.70 7.97
CA ALA A 84 -17.15 12.62 9.06
C ALA A 84 -16.74 13.98 8.50
N GLY A 85 -17.46 15.02 8.86
CA GLY A 85 -17.21 16.40 8.42
C GLY A 85 -15.76 16.81 8.67
N VAL A 86 -15.08 17.23 7.63
CA VAL A 86 -13.73 17.80 7.71
C VAL A 86 -13.91 19.29 7.55
N GLU A 87 -13.53 20.07 8.56
CA GLU A 87 -13.39 21.52 8.38
C GLU A 87 -12.28 21.75 7.36
N THR A 88 -12.66 22.19 6.17
CA THR A 88 -11.73 22.33 5.05
C THR A 88 -11.79 23.74 4.50
N ASN A 89 -10.63 24.29 4.14
CA ASN A 89 -10.62 25.46 3.28
C ASN A 89 -11.11 25.06 1.86
N TRP A 90 -11.45 26.01 1.03
CA TRP A 90 -12.02 25.79 -0.30
C TRP A 90 -11.10 24.95 -1.20
N LEU A 91 -9.78 25.08 -1.08
CA LEU A 91 -8.79 24.33 -1.88
C LEU A 91 -8.80 22.86 -1.48
N LEU A 92 -8.79 22.58 -0.19
CA LEU A 92 -8.83 21.21 0.34
C LEU A 92 -10.17 20.55 0.02
N ALA A 93 -11.29 21.29 0.15
CA ALA A 93 -12.60 20.80 -0.26
C ALA A 93 -12.60 20.35 -1.75
N LYS A 94 -11.98 21.13 -2.63
CA LYS A 94 -11.87 20.81 -4.05
C LYS A 94 -11.00 19.56 -4.31
N LEU A 95 -9.95 19.34 -3.51
CA LEU A 95 -9.09 18.16 -3.62
C LEU A 95 -9.81 16.87 -3.19
N ILE A 96 -10.61 16.92 -2.12
CA ILE A 96 -11.23 15.74 -1.52
C ILE A 96 -12.67 15.46 -2.00
N GLN A 97 -13.29 16.37 -2.73
CA GLN A 97 -14.66 16.20 -3.21
C GLN A 97 -14.72 15.27 -4.41
N GLY A 98 -15.53 14.22 -4.28
CA GLY A 98 -15.73 13.20 -5.31
C GLY A 98 -14.52 12.30 -5.48
N GLU A 99 -14.61 11.36 -6.43
CA GLU A 99 -13.53 10.43 -6.74
C GLU A 99 -12.40 11.12 -7.50
N LYS A 100 -11.17 10.95 -7.03
CA LYS A 100 -9.96 11.55 -7.60
C LYS A 100 -8.95 10.48 -7.96
N PRO A 101 -8.27 10.59 -9.11
CA PRO A 101 -7.07 9.81 -9.37
C PRO A 101 -5.95 10.27 -8.42
N VAL A 102 -5.38 9.32 -7.70
CA VAL A 102 -4.25 9.54 -6.80
C VAL A 102 -3.04 8.80 -7.34
N LYS A 103 -1.90 9.48 -7.39
CA LYS A 103 -0.59 8.91 -7.71
C LYS A 103 0.36 9.18 -6.57
N VAL A 104 1.08 8.15 -6.17
CA VAL A 104 2.08 8.22 -5.11
C VAL A 104 3.39 7.67 -5.65
N ASN A 105 4.46 8.44 -5.58
CA ASN A 105 5.81 7.97 -5.84
C ASN A 105 6.56 7.86 -4.51
N ALA A 106 7.13 6.71 -4.24
CA ALA A 106 7.90 6.44 -3.04
C ALA A 106 9.22 5.73 -3.37
N ARG A 107 10.26 6.03 -2.57
CA ARG A 107 11.52 5.31 -2.56
C ARG A 107 11.58 4.44 -1.32
N PHE A 108 12.05 3.22 -1.48
CA PHE A 108 12.19 2.23 -0.44
C PHE A 108 13.66 1.96 -0.13
N GLN A 109 14.02 1.92 1.15
CA GLN A 109 15.32 1.49 1.61
C GLN A 109 15.15 0.48 2.73
N SER A 110 15.94 -0.59 2.71
CA SER A 110 15.84 -1.64 3.72
C SER A 110 17.21 -2.27 3.96
N ALA A 111 17.54 -2.47 5.24
CA ALA A 111 18.74 -3.16 5.70
C ALA A 111 18.61 -3.53 7.18
N LYS A 112 19.22 -4.65 7.59
CA LYS A 112 19.40 -5.06 8.99
C LYS A 112 18.10 -5.04 9.82
N GLY A 113 17.05 -5.58 9.26
CA GLY A 113 15.73 -5.68 9.92
C GLY A 113 14.94 -4.37 9.97
N ARG A 114 15.36 -3.32 9.28
CA ARG A 114 14.69 -2.01 9.24
C ARG A 114 14.40 -1.60 7.81
N ALA A 115 13.36 -0.79 7.64
CA ALA A 115 13.03 -0.19 6.36
C ALA A 115 12.61 1.28 6.54
N THR A 116 12.71 2.04 5.46
CA THR A 116 12.19 3.40 5.37
C THR A 116 11.50 3.57 4.02
N VAL A 117 10.30 4.12 4.05
CA VAL A 117 9.54 4.53 2.86
C VAL A 117 9.60 6.05 2.77
N TYR A 118 10.31 6.55 1.79
CA TYR A 118 10.40 7.98 1.51
C TYR A 118 9.34 8.36 0.49
N LEU A 119 8.37 9.14 0.92
CA LEU A 119 7.34 9.68 0.06
C LEU A 119 7.93 10.84 -0.75
N GLN A 120 8.07 10.64 -2.07
CA GLN A 120 8.74 11.59 -2.95
C GLN A 120 7.77 12.55 -3.63
N ARG A 121 6.59 12.04 -4.03
CA ARG A 121 5.59 12.83 -4.76
C ARG A 121 4.20 12.24 -4.55
N VAL A 122 3.24 13.11 -4.33
CA VAL A 122 1.81 12.78 -4.31
C VAL A 122 1.08 13.71 -5.26
N GLU A 123 0.23 13.14 -6.10
CA GLU A 123 -0.67 13.88 -6.97
C GLU A 123 -2.10 13.44 -6.71
N ILE A 124 -3.01 14.40 -6.61
CA ILE A 124 -4.44 14.17 -6.42
C ILE A 124 -5.19 14.98 -7.46
N GLY A 125 -5.93 14.32 -8.33
CA GLY A 125 -6.66 14.98 -9.42
C GLY A 125 -5.74 15.76 -10.36
N GLY A 126 -4.50 15.30 -10.56
CA GLY A 126 -3.48 15.96 -11.39
C GLY A 126 -2.71 17.10 -10.69
N LEU A 127 -3.05 17.44 -9.44
CA LEU A 127 -2.34 18.47 -8.67
C LEU A 127 -1.31 17.82 -7.74
N VAL A 128 -0.10 18.37 -7.73
CA VAL A 128 0.94 17.98 -6.76
C VAL A 128 0.58 18.52 -5.39
N VAL A 129 0.57 17.61 -4.40
CA VAL A 129 0.24 17.92 -3.01
C VAL A 129 1.50 17.77 -2.16
N SER A 130 1.79 18.79 -1.35
CA SER A 130 2.97 18.81 -0.48
C SER A 130 2.73 19.62 0.78
N GLY A 131 3.71 19.61 1.71
CA GLY A 131 3.70 20.41 2.93
C GLY A 131 2.50 20.08 3.83
N THR A 132 1.95 21.11 4.47
CA THR A 132 0.87 20.97 5.46
C THR A 132 -0.41 20.32 4.90
N THR A 133 -0.70 20.52 3.61
CA THR A 133 -1.84 19.86 2.94
C THR A 133 -1.64 18.37 2.85
N LEU A 134 -0.44 17.91 2.47
CA LEU A 134 -0.09 16.49 2.43
C LEU A 134 -0.12 15.88 3.83
N ASP A 135 0.46 16.55 4.82
CA ASP A 135 0.47 16.11 6.21
C ASP A 135 -0.97 15.98 6.76
N PHE A 136 -1.83 16.91 6.44
CA PHE A 136 -3.25 16.83 6.79
C PHE A 136 -3.93 15.61 6.17
N LEU A 137 -3.72 15.36 4.87
CA LEU A 137 -4.32 14.21 4.18
C LEU A 137 -3.81 12.87 4.75
N ILE A 138 -2.52 12.78 5.03
CA ILE A 138 -1.93 11.59 5.64
C ILE A 138 -2.57 11.33 7.01
N ARG A 139 -2.62 12.33 7.89
CA ARG A 139 -3.18 12.20 9.25
C ARG A 139 -4.68 11.92 9.25
N THR A 140 -5.40 12.49 8.30
CA THR A 140 -6.86 12.41 8.26
C THR A 140 -7.38 11.14 7.59
N PHE A 141 -6.71 10.68 6.52
CA PHE A 141 -7.22 9.60 5.68
C PHE A 141 -6.36 8.33 5.70
N PHE A 142 -5.05 8.45 5.87
CA PHE A 142 -4.15 7.30 5.82
C PHE A 142 -3.88 6.70 7.19
N LEU A 143 -3.47 7.50 8.19
CA LEU A 143 -3.11 7.00 9.51
C LEU A 143 -4.28 6.36 10.29
N PRO A 144 -5.54 6.76 10.13
CA PRO A 144 -6.64 6.02 10.75
C PRO A 144 -6.78 4.58 10.26
N LEU A 145 -6.38 4.30 9.00
CA LEU A 145 -6.35 2.95 8.43
C LEU A 145 -5.09 2.18 8.82
N TYR A 146 -3.98 2.89 8.99
CA TYR A 146 -2.66 2.33 9.28
C TYR A 146 -1.98 3.10 10.43
N PRO A 147 -2.48 2.99 11.67
CA PRO A 147 -2.04 3.84 12.79
C PRO A 147 -0.56 3.68 13.15
N ASN A 148 0.04 2.54 12.81
CA ASN A 148 1.46 2.26 13.08
C ASN A 148 2.38 2.56 11.88
N ALA A 149 1.83 3.08 10.77
CA ALA A 149 2.64 3.39 9.60
C ALA A 149 3.54 4.59 9.87
N LYS A 150 4.80 4.46 9.46
CA LYS A 150 5.79 5.54 9.50
C LYS A 150 6.16 5.92 8.07
N ILE A 151 6.02 7.19 7.75
CA ILE A 151 6.37 7.76 6.45
C ILE A 151 7.58 8.67 6.65
N ASN A 152 8.59 8.54 5.80
CA ASN A 152 9.86 9.26 5.87
C ASN A 152 10.69 8.97 7.15
N GLU A 153 10.28 7.99 7.92
CA GLU A 153 10.96 7.56 9.14
C GLU A 153 11.28 6.07 9.09
N PRO A 154 12.39 5.62 9.69
CA PRO A 154 12.70 4.20 9.76
C PRO A 154 11.74 3.47 10.70
N PHE A 155 11.36 2.27 10.30
CA PHE A 155 10.57 1.33 11.10
C PHE A 155 11.18 -0.07 11.09
N GLU A 156 10.84 -0.87 12.07
CA GLU A 156 11.29 -2.25 12.15
C GLU A 156 10.44 -3.14 11.25
N LEU A 157 11.11 -4.01 10.49
CA LEU A 157 10.47 -5.09 9.77
C LEU A 157 10.06 -6.20 10.75
N ALA A 158 9.16 -7.09 10.34
CA ALA A 158 8.81 -8.25 11.14
C ALA A 158 10.10 -9.03 11.55
N ASP A 159 10.12 -9.59 12.76
CA ASP A 159 11.30 -10.08 13.49
C ASP A 159 12.28 -10.92 12.67
N ARG A 160 11.78 -11.68 11.70
CA ARG A 160 12.61 -12.59 10.90
C ARG A 160 13.07 -12.01 9.57
N ILE A 161 12.59 -10.85 9.18
CA ILE A 161 13.01 -10.22 7.92
C ILE A 161 14.33 -9.48 8.14
N ASP A 162 15.33 -9.79 7.32
CA ASP A 162 16.60 -9.07 7.31
C ASP A 162 16.48 -7.78 6.47
N HIS A 163 16.08 -7.93 5.22
CA HIS A 163 15.85 -6.79 4.32
C HIS A 163 14.88 -7.16 3.19
N ILE A 164 14.48 -6.15 2.45
CA ILE A 164 13.57 -6.28 1.31
C ILE A 164 14.17 -5.52 0.13
N ASP A 165 14.30 -6.18 -1.02
CA ASP A 165 14.70 -5.55 -2.28
C ASP A 165 13.48 -5.31 -3.15
N VAL A 166 13.41 -4.13 -3.75
CA VAL A 166 12.38 -3.76 -4.72
C VAL A 166 13.02 -3.58 -6.09
N THR A 167 12.52 -4.32 -7.07
CA THR A 167 12.97 -4.26 -8.47
C THR A 167 11.76 -4.18 -9.40
N PRO A 168 11.94 -3.80 -10.69
CA PRO A 168 10.82 -3.81 -11.64
C PRO A 168 10.11 -5.17 -11.78
N ALA A 169 10.83 -6.27 -11.56
CA ALA A 169 10.27 -7.63 -11.64
C ALA A 169 9.41 -8.01 -10.42
N GLY A 170 9.66 -7.39 -9.26
CA GLY A 170 8.95 -7.70 -8.03
C GLY A 170 9.71 -7.34 -6.77
N VAL A 171 9.23 -7.86 -5.66
CA VAL A 171 9.77 -7.67 -4.30
C VAL A 171 10.41 -8.97 -3.83
N ARG A 172 11.61 -8.90 -3.27
CA ARG A 172 12.33 -10.01 -2.64
C ARG A 172 12.45 -9.74 -1.15
N ILE A 173 11.96 -10.67 -0.34
CA ILE A 173 12.00 -10.61 1.12
C ILE A 173 13.02 -11.63 1.61
N TYR A 174 14.08 -11.16 2.24
CA TYR A 174 15.16 -11.97 2.76
C TYR A 174 14.97 -12.24 4.25
N ILE A 175 15.01 -13.52 4.63
CA ILE A 175 14.87 -13.95 6.03
C ILE A 175 16.26 -14.01 6.67
N LYS A 176 16.36 -13.56 7.92
CA LYS A 176 17.59 -13.68 8.73
C LYS A 176 18.10 -15.11 8.77
N LYS A 177 19.42 -15.27 8.78
CA LYS A 177 20.09 -16.57 8.94
C LYS A 177 19.97 -17.12 10.35
#